data_3ecf87777c2d6f4f80b5ba41b74167d3
#
_entry.id   3ecf87777c2d6f4f80b5ba41b74167d3
#
_cell.length_a   1.000
_cell.length_b   1.000
_cell.length_c   1.000
_cell.angle_alpha   90.00
_cell.angle_beta   90.00
_cell.angle_gamma   90.00
#
_symmetry.space_group_name_H-M   'P 1'
#
loop_
_entity.id
_entity.type
_entity.pdbx_description
1 polymer ?
#
loop_
_entity_poly.entity_id
_entity_poly.type
_entity_poly.pdbx_seq_one_letter_code
_entity_poly.pdbx_strand_id
1 'polypeptide(L)'
;MTDGRVRIVALGDSTTAGTPGWKSPVEAPPSGAGDETSQYPYWLMQQHQDWNVENHGVNGERSDQIRGRFEESVVSVAPRAVVIIAGVNDVYQGREAQHVIEQLAAMYERARRNGIAVVAGTIVPYNTATEDQNTRMREVNNWIRTFADSHEHVAFVDTRAAVGAPDAPDRLFESPDDLHPSPAGYRRMAEAIAPVLERLLK
;
A
#
# COMPACT_ATOMS: atom_id res chain seq x y z
N MET A 1 5.97 -15.14 -22.33
CA MET A 1 4.52 -15.13 -22.68
C MET A 1 3.80 -14.57 -21.47
N THR A 2 3.06 -13.48 -21.64
CA THR A 2 2.17 -12.97 -20.57
C THR A 2 1.06 -14.00 -20.39
N ASP A 3 0.79 -14.42 -19.17
CA ASP A 3 -0.19 -15.47 -18.84
C ASP A 3 -1.67 -15.00 -19.03
N GLY A 4 -1.89 -13.87 -19.68
CA GLY A 4 -3.20 -13.28 -19.97
C GLY A 4 -3.84 -12.57 -18.79
N ARG A 5 -3.24 -12.62 -17.61
CA ARG A 5 -3.75 -11.93 -16.41
C ARG A 5 -3.43 -10.44 -16.41
N VAL A 6 -4.28 -9.66 -15.76
CA VAL A 6 -4.05 -8.22 -15.54
C VAL A 6 -2.93 -8.05 -14.52
N ARG A 7 -1.82 -7.42 -14.96
CA ARG A 7 -0.68 -7.15 -14.06
C ARG A 7 -0.94 -5.92 -13.22
N ILE A 8 -0.77 -6.07 -11.91
CA ILE A 8 -0.89 -5.02 -10.90
C ILE A 8 0.36 -5.07 -10.04
N VAL A 9 0.90 -3.93 -9.66
CA VAL A 9 1.99 -3.84 -8.68
C VAL A 9 1.45 -3.34 -7.36
N ALA A 10 1.80 -4.01 -6.26
CA ALA A 10 1.61 -3.53 -4.90
C ALA A 10 2.95 -2.95 -4.42
N LEU A 11 3.04 -1.63 -4.29
CA LEU A 11 4.24 -0.89 -3.93
C LEU A 11 4.11 -0.29 -2.52
N GLY A 12 5.10 -0.50 -1.68
CA GLY A 12 5.08 0.06 -0.33
C GLY A 12 6.18 -0.47 0.58
N ASP A 13 5.95 -0.30 1.86
CA ASP A 13 6.82 -0.73 2.96
C ASP A 13 6.45 -2.13 3.51
N SER A 14 6.71 -2.36 4.81
CA SER A 14 6.39 -3.59 5.52
C SER A 14 4.90 -3.95 5.50
N THR A 15 4.01 -2.96 5.49
CA THR A 15 2.57 -3.18 5.37
C THR A 15 2.20 -3.80 4.01
N THR A 16 2.91 -3.43 2.95
CA THR A 16 2.74 -4.05 1.63
C THR A 16 3.48 -5.38 1.55
N ALA A 17 4.71 -5.45 2.09
CA ALA A 17 5.47 -6.70 2.13
C ALA A 17 4.70 -7.83 2.81
N GLY A 18 4.03 -7.56 3.94
CA GLY A 18 3.29 -8.56 4.71
C GLY A 18 3.97 -8.95 6.03
N THR A 19 4.81 -8.05 6.54
CA THR A 19 5.53 -8.23 7.83
C THR A 19 4.51 -8.31 9.00
N PRO A 20 4.75 -9.14 10.02
CA PRO A 20 5.92 -10.02 10.22
C PRO A 20 5.76 -11.42 9.61
N GLY A 21 4.58 -11.80 9.13
CA GLY A 21 4.28 -13.17 8.71
C GLY A 21 4.85 -13.53 7.33
N TRP A 22 5.07 -12.55 6.47
CA TRP A 22 5.55 -12.74 5.10
C TRP A 22 6.72 -11.82 4.76
N LYS A 23 7.62 -12.29 3.92
CA LYS A 23 8.63 -11.50 3.21
C LYS A 23 8.29 -11.51 1.72
N SER A 24 8.23 -10.32 1.13
CA SER A 24 7.90 -10.18 -0.31
C SER A 24 8.94 -10.87 -1.22
N PRO A 25 8.61 -11.11 -2.49
CA PRO A 25 9.60 -11.60 -3.47
C PRO A 25 10.81 -10.70 -3.64
N VAL A 26 10.70 -9.39 -3.35
CA VAL A 26 11.84 -8.46 -3.38
C VAL A 26 12.80 -8.74 -2.22
N GLU A 27 12.28 -9.12 -1.05
CA GLU A 27 13.08 -9.41 0.14
C GLU A 27 13.57 -10.87 0.21
N ALA A 28 12.78 -11.79 -0.37
CA ALA A 28 13.07 -13.23 -0.40
C ALA A 28 12.81 -13.81 -1.81
N PRO A 29 13.70 -13.54 -2.77
CA PRO A 29 13.53 -14.03 -4.14
C PRO A 29 13.58 -15.56 -4.23
N PRO A 30 12.92 -16.19 -5.22
CA PRO A 30 12.12 -15.52 -6.26
C PRO A 30 10.65 -15.33 -5.89
N SER A 31 10.14 -15.99 -4.85
CA SER A 31 8.69 -16.14 -4.61
C SER A 31 8.21 -15.54 -3.30
N GLY A 32 9.09 -14.97 -2.48
CA GLY A 32 8.79 -14.61 -1.10
C GLY A 32 8.92 -15.79 -0.14
N ALA A 33 8.69 -15.56 1.15
CA ALA A 33 8.79 -16.60 2.18
C ALA A 33 7.90 -16.29 3.39
N GLY A 34 7.26 -17.32 3.95
CA GLY A 34 6.43 -17.22 5.16
C GLY A 34 4.96 -17.58 4.93
N ASP A 35 4.06 -16.97 5.70
CA ASP A 35 2.62 -17.15 5.58
C ASP A 35 2.03 -16.19 4.55
N GLU A 36 1.67 -16.69 3.38
CA GLU A 36 1.10 -15.91 2.28
C GLU A 36 -0.16 -15.13 2.66
N THR A 37 -0.91 -15.60 3.66
CA THR A 37 -2.12 -14.92 4.13
C THR A 37 -1.84 -13.61 4.84
N SER A 38 -0.57 -13.35 5.18
CA SER A 38 -0.11 -12.11 5.83
C SER A 38 0.16 -10.97 4.85
N GLN A 39 -0.38 -11.01 3.63
CA GLN A 39 -0.24 -9.93 2.65
C GLN A 39 -1.55 -9.71 1.86
N TYR A 40 -1.93 -8.45 1.63
CA TYR A 40 -3.14 -8.14 0.87
C TYR A 40 -3.05 -8.54 -0.63
N PRO A 41 -1.88 -8.54 -1.32
CA PRO A 41 -1.76 -9.06 -2.68
C PRO A 41 -2.24 -10.50 -2.85
N TYR A 42 -1.95 -11.37 -1.89
CA TYR A 42 -2.47 -12.75 -1.89
C TYR A 42 -3.99 -12.76 -1.91
N TRP A 43 -4.65 -12.00 -1.04
CA TRP A 43 -6.11 -11.96 -0.94
C TRP A 43 -6.76 -11.35 -2.17
N LEU A 44 -6.12 -10.37 -2.83
CA LEU A 44 -6.58 -9.84 -4.11
C LEU A 44 -6.59 -10.93 -5.19
N MET A 45 -5.53 -11.73 -5.31
CA MET A 45 -5.44 -12.84 -6.26
C MET A 45 -6.39 -14.00 -5.91
N GLN A 46 -6.73 -14.21 -4.65
CA GLN A 46 -7.76 -15.18 -4.26
C GLN A 46 -9.17 -14.75 -4.70
N GLN A 47 -9.45 -13.45 -4.69
CA GLN A 47 -10.74 -12.89 -5.12
C GLN A 47 -10.84 -12.76 -6.64
N HIS A 48 -9.71 -12.52 -7.34
CA HIS A 48 -9.62 -12.26 -8.77
C HIS A 48 -8.51 -13.11 -9.40
N GLN A 49 -8.88 -14.28 -9.91
CA GLN A 49 -7.93 -15.22 -10.52
C GLN A 49 -7.33 -14.73 -11.84
N ASP A 50 -7.97 -13.74 -12.46
CA ASP A 50 -7.50 -13.02 -13.64
C ASP A 50 -6.51 -11.89 -13.35
N TRP A 51 -6.18 -11.65 -12.07
CA TRP A 51 -5.18 -10.68 -11.66
C TRP A 51 -3.85 -11.36 -11.30
N ASN A 52 -2.76 -10.70 -11.67
CA ASN A 52 -1.40 -10.97 -11.18
C ASN A 52 -0.93 -9.76 -10.37
N VAL A 53 -0.96 -9.88 -9.04
CA VAL A 53 -0.56 -8.80 -8.13
C VAL A 53 0.84 -9.07 -7.62
N GLU A 54 1.82 -8.35 -8.18
CA GLU A 54 3.23 -8.46 -7.80
C GLU A 54 3.50 -7.66 -6.53
N ASN A 55 3.97 -8.33 -5.47
CA ASN A 55 4.28 -7.69 -4.20
C ASN A 55 5.69 -7.09 -4.22
N HIS A 56 5.76 -5.77 -4.31
CA HIS A 56 6.97 -4.95 -4.24
C HIS A 56 7.06 -4.17 -2.92
N GLY A 57 6.60 -4.75 -1.82
CA GLY A 57 6.82 -4.20 -0.47
C GLY A 57 8.23 -4.51 0.03
N VAL A 58 8.83 -3.58 0.76
CA VAL A 58 10.13 -3.75 1.42
C VAL A 58 10.05 -3.24 2.86
N ASN A 59 10.36 -4.11 3.81
CA ASN A 59 10.28 -3.82 5.24
C ASN A 59 11.17 -2.62 5.62
N GLY A 60 10.61 -1.69 6.40
CA GLY A 60 11.33 -0.54 6.95
C GLY A 60 11.56 0.63 5.98
N GLU A 61 11.18 0.50 4.70
CA GLU A 61 11.38 1.59 3.74
C GLU A 61 10.49 2.80 4.02
N ARG A 62 11.09 3.99 3.91
CA ARG A 62 10.41 5.27 3.89
C ARG A 62 9.94 5.61 2.48
N SER A 63 9.04 6.58 2.41
CA SER A 63 8.48 7.06 1.13
C SER A 63 9.52 7.53 0.11
N ASP A 64 10.62 8.14 0.56
CA ASP A 64 11.73 8.55 -0.31
C ASP A 64 12.50 7.36 -0.91
N GLN A 65 12.68 6.29 -0.16
CA GLN A 65 13.32 5.05 -0.61
C GLN A 65 12.41 4.30 -1.61
N ILE A 66 11.12 4.18 -1.29
CA ILE A 66 10.10 3.59 -2.18
C ILE A 66 10.06 4.35 -3.51
N ARG A 67 10.06 5.69 -3.47
CA ARG A 67 10.14 6.53 -4.67
C ARG A 67 11.44 6.27 -5.45
N GLY A 68 12.56 6.07 -4.75
CA GLY A 68 13.86 5.83 -5.38
C GLY A 68 13.90 4.62 -6.30
N ARG A 69 13.12 3.57 -5.99
CA ARG A 69 13.01 2.34 -6.79
C ARG A 69 11.76 2.29 -7.69
N PHE A 70 11.01 3.37 -7.82
CA PHE A 70 9.75 3.40 -8.58
C PHE A 70 9.94 3.02 -10.06
N GLU A 71 11.05 3.44 -10.67
CA GLU A 71 11.37 3.09 -12.05
C GLU A 71 11.49 1.58 -12.24
N GLU A 72 12.29 0.93 -11.39
CA GLU A 72 12.53 -0.51 -11.45
C GLU A 72 11.30 -1.31 -11.04
N SER A 73 10.66 -0.90 -9.92
CA SER A 73 9.56 -1.67 -9.32
C SER A 73 8.22 -1.50 -10.01
N VAL A 74 8.01 -0.42 -10.77
CA VAL A 74 6.71 -0.10 -11.38
C VAL A 74 6.82 0.16 -12.87
N VAL A 75 7.62 1.16 -13.29
CA VAL A 75 7.64 1.57 -14.71
C VAL A 75 8.15 0.46 -15.61
N SER A 76 9.25 -0.20 -15.21
CA SER A 76 9.86 -1.31 -15.98
C SER A 76 8.98 -2.56 -16.02
N VAL A 77 8.13 -2.74 -15.01
CA VAL A 77 7.14 -3.83 -14.93
C VAL A 77 5.95 -3.59 -15.88
N ALA A 78 5.66 -2.31 -16.17
CA ALA A 78 4.56 -1.86 -17.02
C ALA A 78 3.19 -2.45 -16.63
N PRO A 79 2.73 -2.29 -15.36
CA PRO A 79 1.44 -2.81 -14.90
C PRO A 79 0.28 -1.95 -15.44
N ARG A 80 -0.93 -2.48 -15.41
CA ARG A 80 -2.16 -1.71 -15.65
C ARG A 80 -2.46 -0.74 -14.51
N ALA A 81 -2.15 -1.14 -13.28
CA ALA A 81 -2.33 -0.31 -12.09
C ALA A 81 -1.24 -0.58 -11.04
N VAL A 82 -1.00 0.42 -10.20
CA VAL A 82 -0.17 0.30 -9.00
C VAL A 82 -0.98 0.68 -7.76
N VAL A 83 -0.93 -0.16 -6.72
CA VAL A 83 -1.43 0.16 -5.37
C VAL A 83 -0.26 0.71 -4.57
N ILE A 84 -0.37 1.92 -4.06
CA ILE A 84 0.69 2.58 -3.29
C ILE A 84 0.22 2.83 -1.86
N ILE A 85 0.93 2.24 -0.88
CA ILE A 85 0.74 2.46 0.55
C ILE A 85 2.13 2.73 1.15
N ALA A 86 2.38 3.97 1.55
CA ALA A 86 3.71 4.38 2.03
C ALA A 86 3.62 5.57 3.00
N GLY A 87 4.59 5.68 3.90
CA GLY A 87 4.76 6.83 4.78
C GLY A 87 4.71 6.51 6.28
N VAL A 88 4.34 5.30 6.70
CA VAL A 88 4.32 4.94 8.12
C VAL A 88 5.71 5.03 8.75
N ASN A 89 6.75 4.57 8.04
CA ASN A 89 8.13 4.64 8.52
C ASN A 89 8.70 6.07 8.56
N ASP A 90 8.23 6.95 7.69
CA ASP A 90 8.57 8.37 7.75
C ASP A 90 8.07 8.98 9.04
N VAL A 91 6.79 8.77 9.35
CA VAL A 91 6.15 9.26 10.58
C VAL A 91 6.79 8.62 11.82
N TYR A 92 7.02 7.32 11.80
CA TYR A 92 7.69 6.60 12.89
C TYR A 92 9.09 7.18 13.20
N GLN A 93 9.82 7.58 12.15
CA GLN A 93 11.15 8.20 12.25
C GLN A 93 11.11 9.73 12.45
N GLY A 94 9.94 10.31 12.71
CA GLY A 94 9.80 11.72 13.06
C GLY A 94 9.80 12.69 11.87
N ARG A 95 9.60 12.18 10.63
CA ARG A 95 9.45 13.05 9.46
C ARG A 95 8.11 13.75 9.46
N GLU A 96 8.08 14.97 8.91
CA GLU A 96 6.84 15.74 8.77
C GLU A 96 5.95 15.18 7.67
N ALA A 97 4.63 15.37 7.79
CA ALA A 97 3.65 14.93 6.81
C ALA A 97 3.94 15.47 5.40
N GLN A 98 4.39 16.73 5.30
CA GLN A 98 4.74 17.36 4.03
C GLN A 98 5.81 16.57 3.26
N HIS A 99 6.81 16.02 3.95
CA HIS A 99 7.83 15.18 3.30
C HIS A 99 7.21 13.97 2.61
N VAL A 100 6.31 13.25 3.29
CA VAL A 100 5.61 12.08 2.73
C VAL A 100 4.75 12.48 1.53
N ILE A 101 3.99 13.56 1.67
CA ILE A 101 3.14 14.13 0.61
C ILE A 101 3.94 14.39 -0.67
N GLU A 102 5.10 15.00 -0.58
CA GLU A 102 5.97 15.27 -1.72
C GLU A 102 6.43 14.00 -2.43
N GLN A 103 6.76 12.94 -1.66
CA GLN A 103 7.16 11.67 -2.24
C GLN A 103 5.99 10.98 -2.94
N LEU A 104 4.81 10.93 -2.30
CA LEU A 104 3.60 10.35 -2.88
C LEU A 104 3.18 11.09 -4.16
N ALA A 105 3.13 12.42 -4.13
CA ALA A 105 2.80 13.24 -5.30
C ALA A 105 3.72 12.95 -6.48
N ALA A 106 5.03 12.82 -6.23
CA ALA A 106 6.01 12.50 -7.26
C ALA A 106 5.80 11.09 -7.86
N MET A 107 5.43 10.09 -7.04
CA MET A 107 5.13 8.73 -7.51
C MET A 107 3.84 8.70 -8.32
N TYR A 108 2.77 9.38 -7.87
CA TYR A 108 1.50 9.46 -8.59
C TYR A 108 1.67 10.13 -9.95
N GLU A 109 2.41 11.24 -10.01
CA GLU A 109 2.70 11.91 -11.28
C GLU A 109 3.57 11.06 -12.21
N ARG A 110 4.51 10.29 -11.64
CA ARG A 110 5.33 9.36 -12.44
C ARG A 110 4.48 8.24 -13.04
N ALA A 111 3.55 7.67 -12.27
CA ALA A 111 2.58 6.69 -12.78
C ALA A 111 1.73 7.27 -13.92
N ARG A 112 1.17 8.47 -13.72
CA ARG A 112 0.38 9.18 -14.73
C ARG A 112 1.12 9.33 -16.05
N ARG A 113 2.39 9.79 -16.02
CA ARG A 113 3.22 9.96 -17.22
C ARG A 113 3.47 8.67 -17.99
N ASN A 114 3.37 7.54 -17.32
CA ASN A 114 3.55 6.21 -17.91
C ASN A 114 2.23 5.49 -18.19
N GLY A 115 1.08 6.17 -18.07
CA GLY A 115 -0.23 5.60 -18.33
C GLY A 115 -0.65 4.50 -17.34
N ILE A 116 -0.08 4.51 -16.12
CA ILE A 116 -0.35 3.54 -15.06
C ILE A 116 -1.38 4.14 -14.10
N ALA A 117 -2.51 3.46 -13.91
CA ALA A 117 -3.51 3.89 -12.94
C ALA A 117 -3.01 3.70 -11.50
N VAL A 118 -3.38 4.61 -10.60
CA VAL A 118 -2.95 4.57 -9.19
C VAL A 118 -4.13 4.28 -8.28
N VAL A 119 -3.98 3.29 -7.39
CA VAL A 119 -4.80 3.13 -6.19
C VAL A 119 -3.98 3.67 -5.02
N ALA A 120 -4.39 4.81 -4.50
CA ALA A 120 -3.73 5.49 -3.39
C ALA A 120 -4.35 5.05 -2.06
N GLY A 121 -3.65 4.16 -1.35
CA GLY A 121 -4.07 3.69 -0.03
C GLY A 121 -3.59 4.62 1.09
N THR A 122 -4.42 4.76 2.13
CA THR A 122 -4.06 5.52 3.33
C THR A 122 -3.02 4.79 4.16
N ILE A 123 -2.18 5.53 4.89
CA ILE A 123 -1.28 4.99 5.91
C ILE A 123 -2.13 4.32 7.00
N VAL A 124 -1.88 3.04 7.27
CA VAL A 124 -2.57 2.28 8.33
C VAL A 124 -2.11 2.75 9.72
N PRO A 125 -2.93 2.58 10.78
CA PRO A 125 -2.52 2.89 12.14
C PRO A 125 -1.51 1.86 12.65
N TYR A 126 -0.81 2.17 13.73
CA TYR A 126 -0.08 1.21 14.54
C TYR A 126 -0.27 1.50 16.03
N ASN A 127 -0.28 0.45 16.87
CA ASN A 127 -0.79 0.52 18.23
C ASN A 127 0.06 1.35 19.19
N THR A 128 1.34 1.54 18.88
CA THR A 128 2.30 2.31 19.70
C THR A 128 2.49 3.74 19.21
N ALA A 129 1.67 4.19 18.23
CA ALA A 129 1.75 5.56 17.73
C ALA A 129 1.38 6.58 18.81
N THR A 130 2.17 7.64 18.89
CA THR A 130 1.83 8.82 19.70
C THR A 130 0.71 9.63 19.02
N GLU A 131 0.06 10.54 19.76
CA GLU A 131 -0.96 11.42 19.19
C GLU A 131 -0.40 12.31 18.06
N ASP A 132 0.84 12.79 18.21
CA ASP A 132 1.53 13.55 17.17
C ASP A 132 1.74 12.70 15.89
N GLN A 133 2.18 11.47 16.04
CA GLN A 133 2.34 10.54 14.91
C GLN A 133 0.99 10.23 14.25
N ASN A 134 -0.06 9.99 15.02
CA ASN A 134 -1.41 9.80 14.49
C ASN A 134 -1.91 11.03 13.74
N THR A 135 -1.63 12.22 14.26
CA THR A 135 -1.98 13.49 13.60
C THR A 135 -1.29 13.62 12.25
N ARG A 136 0.02 13.35 12.17
CA ARG A 136 0.76 13.36 10.89
C ARG A 136 0.24 12.34 9.89
N MET A 137 -0.07 11.12 10.34
CA MET A 137 -0.67 10.09 9.46
C MET A 137 -2.04 10.55 8.93
N ARG A 138 -2.89 11.14 9.77
CA ARG A 138 -4.20 11.69 9.36
C ARG A 138 -4.04 12.84 8.36
N GLU A 139 -3.04 13.70 8.54
CA GLU A 139 -2.74 14.79 7.59
C GLU A 139 -2.38 14.25 6.21
N VAL A 140 -1.47 13.28 6.14
CA VAL A 140 -1.13 12.60 4.86
C VAL A 140 -2.36 11.93 4.25
N ASN A 141 -3.14 11.21 5.05
CA ASN A 141 -4.32 10.48 4.57
C ASN A 141 -5.41 11.43 4.03
N ASN A 142 -5.61 12.58 4.67
CA ASN A 142 -6.50 13.62 4.17
C ASN A 142 -6.02 14.21 2.84
N TRP A 143 -4.70 14.43 2.72
CA TRP A 143 -4.13 14.89 1.46
C TRP A 143 -4.32 13.84 0.35
N ILE A 144 -4.08 12.54 0.62
CA ILE A 144 -4.30 11.45 -0.36
C ILE A 144 -5.74 11.50 -0.89
N ARG A 145 -6.73 11.64 -0.01
CA ARG A 145 -8.15 11.75 -0.39
C ARG A 145 -8.38 12.95 -1.31
N THR A 146 -7.97 14.15 -0.85
CA THR A 146 -8.17 15.40 -1.61
C THR A 146 -7.46 15.37 -2.96
N PHE A 147 -6.27 14.76 -3.01
CA PHE A 147 -5.53 14.60 -4.26
C PHE A 147 -6.28 13.70 -5.25
N ALA A 148 -6.76 12.54 -4.79
CA ALA A 148 -7.52 11.60 -5.61
C ALA A 148 -8.83 12.23 -6.14
N ASP A 149 -9.53 13.01 -5.33
CA ASP A 149 -10.77 13.69 -5.75
C ASP A 149 -10.57 14.68 -6.91
N SER A 150 -9.34 15.16 -7.12
CA SER A 150 -8.98 16.14 -8.16
C SER A 150 -8.15 15.55 -9.32
N HIS A 151 -7.85 14.25 -9.31
CA HIS A 151 -6.97 13.61 -10.29
C HIS A 151 -7.53 12.26 -10.78
N GLU A 152 -8.18 12.22 -11.92
CA GLU A 152 -8.89 11.04 -12.47
C GLU A 152 -8.04 9.75 -12.56
N HIS A 153 -6.71 9.86 -12.67
CA HIS A 153 -5.82 8.72 -12.74
C HIS A 153 -5.46 8.14 -11.37
N VAL A 154 -5.90 8.78 -10.27
CA VAL A 154 -5.67 8.34 -8.90
C VAL A 154 -7.00 8.02 -8.23
N ALA A 155 -7.17 6.79 -7.77
CA ALA A 155 -8.35 6.40 -7.01
C ALA A 155 -7.99 6.18 -5.53
N PHE A 156 -8.76 6.77 -4.66
CA PHE A 156 -8.60 6.68 -3.21
C PHE A 156 -9.12 5.36 -2.65
N VAL A 157 -8.40 4.80 -1.67
CA VAL A 157 -8.90 3.72 -0.80
C VAL A 157 -8.51 3.98 0.66
N ASP A 158 -9.47 3.84 1.57
CA ASP A 158 -9.24 4.01 3.00
C ASP A 158 -8.79 2.70 3.66
N THR A 159 -7.51 2.36 3.49
CA THR A 159 -6.91 1.18 4.10
C THR A 159 -6.79 1.33 5.62
N ARG A 160 -6.67 2.59 6.15
CA ARG A 160 -6.69 2.84 7.59
C ARG A 160 -8.02 2.42 8.21
N ALA A 161 -9.13 2.83 7.60
CA ALA A 161 -10.46 2.45 8.08
C ALA A 161 -10.70 0.92 7.98
N ALA A 162 -10.16 0.27 6.95
CA ALA A 162 -10.30 -1.17 6.78
C ALA A 162 -9.68 -1.99 7.92
N VAL A 163 -8.54 -1.54 8.48
CA VAL A 163 -7.82 -2.27 9.53
C VAL A 163 -7.92 -1.65 10.91
N GLY A 164 -8.51 -0.46 11.02
CA GLY A 164 -8.72 0.22 12.30
C GLY A 164 -9.68 -0.53 13.21
N ALA A 165 -9.45 -0.46 14.52
CA ALA A 165 -10.40 -0.98 15.51
C ALA A 165 -11.66 -0.10 15.52
N PRO A 166 -12.87 -0.70 15.58
CA PRO A 166 -14.13 0.07 15.50
C PRO A 166 -14.25 1.19 16.52
N ASP A 167 -13.81 0.92 17.75
CA ASP A 167 -13.90 1.86 18.87
C ASP A 167 -12.61 2.67 19.08
N ALA A 168 -11.56 2.41 18.29
CA ALA A 168 -10.27 3.07 18.38
C ALA A 168 -9.60 3.15 16.99
N PRO A 169 -10.03 4.06 16.10
CA PRO A 169 -9.60 4.10 14.68
C PRO A 169 -8.10 4.40 14.48
N ASP A 170 -7.43 4.86 15.53
CA ASP A 170 -5.98 5.08 15.55
C ASP A 170 -5.19 3.84 16.00
N ARG A 171 -5.86 2.70 16.18
CA ARG A 171 -5.25 1.42 16.52
C ARG A 171 -5.67 0.34 15.53
N LEU A 172 -4.81 -0.64 15.32
CA LEU A 172 -5.14 -1.83 14.55
C LEU A 172 -6.21 -2.67 15.27
N PHE A 173 -7.17 -3.16 14.51
CA PHE A 173 -8.20 -4.10 14.96
C PHE A 173 -7.56 -5.36 15.57
N GLU A 174 -6.56 -5.93 14.89
CA GLU A 174 -5.71 -7.03 15.35
C GLU A 174 -4.28 -6.80 14.86
N SER A 175 -3.31 -7.07 15.71
CA SER A 175 -1.89 -6.95 15.37
C SER A 175 -1.06 -7.98 16.10
N PRO A 176 -0.16 -8.69 15.40
CA PRO A 176 0.74 -9.66 16.02
C PRO A 176 1.90 -9.02 16.79
N ASP A 177 2.23 -7.75 16.49
CA ASP A 177 3.43 -7.07 16.96
C ASP A 177 3.22 -5.58 17.30
N ASP A 178 1.97 -5.14 17.39
CA ASP A 178 1.55 -3.75 17.61
C ASP A 178 1.92 -2.75 16.49
N LEU A 179 2.50 -3.22 15.38
CA LEU A 179 2.90 -2.41 14.22
C LEU A 179 2.19 -2.78 12.94
N HIS A 180 1.92 -4.06 12.73
CA HIS A 180 1.43 -4.58 11.45
C HIS A 180 0.06 -5.23 11.61
N PRO A 181 -0.78 -5.20 10.55
CA PRO A 181 -2.04 -5.91 10.53
C PRO A 181 -1.87 -7.43 10.70
N SER A 182 -2.85 -8.09 11.30
CA SER A 182 -2.98 -9.55 11.28
C SER A 182 -3.33 -10.06 9.86
N PRO A 183 -3.27 -11.37 9.59
CA PRO A 183 -3.79 -11.95 8.34
C PRO A 183 -5.24 -11.52 8.03
N ALA A 184 -6.09 -11.43 9.06
CA ALA A 184 -7.45 -10.93 8.92
C ALA A 184 -7.49 -9.43 8.53
N GLY A 185 -6.56 -8.63 9.06
CA GLY A 185 -6.38 -7.22 8.68
C GLY A 185 -5.95 -7.09 7.22
N TYR A 186 -4.98 -7.87 6.76
CA TYR A 186 -4.56 -7.90 5.36
C TYR A 186 -5.68 -8.31 4.40
N ARG A 187 -6.52 -9.26 4.81
CA ARG A 187 -7.72 -9.63 4.06
C ARG A 187 -8.69 -8.45 3.94
N ARG A 188 -8.96 -7.71 5.03
CA ARG A 188 -9.79 -6.50 4.99
C ARG A 188 -9.22 -5.42 4.09
N MET A 189 -7.90 -5.24 4.05
CA MET A 189 -7.26 -4.33 3.09
C MET A 189 -7.58 -4.73 1.66
N ALA A 190 -7.43 -6.02 1.32
CA ALA A 190 -7.78 -6.52 -0.02
C ALA A 190 -9.26 -6.30 -0.35
N GLU A 191 -10.17 -6.58 0.59
CA GLU A 191 -11.61 -6.35 0.43
C GLU A 191 -11.96 -4.87 0.18
N ALA A 192 -11.18 -3.93 0.74
CA ALA A 192 -11.32 -2.50 0.47
C ALA A 192 -10.71 -2.08 -0.87
N ILE A 193 -9.58 -2.67 -1.26
CA ILE A 193 -8.82 -2.33 -2.48
C ILE A 193 -9.51 -2.90 -3.74
N ALA A 194 -10.02 -4.13 -3.69
CA ALA A 194 -10.56 -4.84 -4.85
C ALA A 194 -11.60 -4.03 -5.64
N PRO A 195 -12.67 -3.47 -5.03
CA PRO A 195 -13.69 -2.72 -5.77
C PRO A 195 -13.15 -1.42 -6.39
N VAL A 196 -12.05 -0.88 -5.86
CA VAL A 196 -11.37 0.29 -6.45
C VAL A 196 -10.62 -0.11 -7.72
N LEU A 197 -9.86 -1.20 -7.66
CA LEU A 197 -9.17 -1.78 -8.83
C LEU A 197 -10.15 -2.19 -9.92
N GLU A 198 -11.26 -2.85 -9.57
CA GLU A 198 -12.30 -3.24 -10.54
C GLU A 198 -12.84 -2.06 -11.35
N ARG A 199 -13.01 -0.89 -10.71
CA ARG A 199 -13.46 0.33 -11.42
C ARG A 199 -12.40 0.90 -12.33
N LEU A 200 -11.13 0.87 -11.91
CA LEU A 200 -10.02 1.44 -12.67
C LEU A 200 -9.60 0.57 -13.87
N LEU A 201 -9.85 -0.73 -13.80
CA LEU A 201 -9.39 -1.70 -14.81
C LEU A 201 -10.41 -1.96 -15.93
N LYS A 202 -11.64 -1.43 -15.76
CA LYS A 202 -12.68 -1.46 -16.81
C LYS A 202 -12.35 -0.49 -17.94
#